data_4e19bc8789fab5ca67db16a3aea42f0b
#
_entry.id   4e19bc8789fab5ca67db16a3aea42f0b
#
_cell.length_a   1.000
_cell.length_b   1.000
_cell.length_c   1.000
_cell.angle_alpha   90.00
_cell.angle_beta   90.00
_cell.angle_gamma   90.00
#
_symmetry.space_group_name_H-M   'P 1'
#
loop_
_entity.id
_entity.type
_entity.pdbx_description
1 polymer ?
#
loop_
_entity_poly.entity_id
_entity_poly.type
_entity_poly.pdbx_seq_one_letter_code
_entity_poly.pdbx_strand_id
1 'polypeptide(L)'
;MEAFATFKKELSSPKNIFITTHVKPDADALGSSLGLANYLIKKGHQVTVVTPTDYPYFLTWMKGNDAVLDFSKSSEKVEAQSRLQEADLIFCLDFSVLSRVNELGELIRKSKAFVVNIDHHQDPEDFADLRYWSTQAAATCELVYQLIVELGDESLIDKDIAECLYAGIMTDTGGFRHPNTTKNVHLVVAELLDKGADSSQIANLIYDSNSVNRLKFIGFAITRRLVVREDIHTAYFVISKKDLKKYQSQTGDTEGLVNYALSLDGIKLAALFSEREDGIKISFRSSSDVAVNKFAASYFN
;
A
#
# COMPACT_ATOMS: atom_id res chain seq x y z
N MET A 1 12.29 -10.14 21.45
CA MET A 1 11.69 -9.68 22.74
C MET A 1 12.26 -8.34 23.20
N GLU A 2 13.58 -8.14 23.18
CA GLU A 2 14.22 -6.90 23.63
C GLU A 2 13.85 -5.67 22.79
N ALA A 3 13.89 -5.76 21.45
CA ALA A 3 13.51 -4.68 20.55
C ALA A 3 12.05 -4.21 20.74
N PHE A 4 11.12 -5.13 20.96
CA PHE A 4 9.71 -4.79 21.20
C PHE A 4 9.51 -4.12 22.57
N ALA A 5 10.26 -4.54 23.60
CA ALA A 5 10.23 -3.86 24.90
C ALA A 5 10.80 -2.44 24.81
N THR A 6 11.89 -2.24 24.04
CA THR A 6 12.44 -0.92 23.74
C THR A 6 11.42 -0.06 23.01
N PHE A 7 10.78 -0.59 21.96
CA PHE A 7 9.73 0.10 21.24
C PHE A 7 8.55 0.55 22.13
N LYS A 8 8.05 -0.34 23.01
CA LYS A 8 7.00 0.03 23.99
C LYS A 8 7.44 1.19 24.89
N LYS A 9 8.70 1.18 25.32
CA LYS A 9 9.27 2.25 26.12
C LYS A 9 9.33 3.57 25.34
N GLU A 10 9.77 3.53 24.07
CA GLU A 10 9.79 4.71 23.21
C GLU A 10 8.40 5.33 23.04
N LEU A 11 7.36 4.52 22.88
CA LEU A 11 5.97 4.97 22.77
C LEU A 11 5.33 5.44 24.09
N SER A 12 6.02 5.34 25.23
CA SER A 12 5.46 5.73 26.55
C SER A 12 5.44 7.23 26.80
N SER A 13 6.09 8.03 25.97
CA SER A 13 6.12 9.50 26.05
C SER A 13 5.91 10.13 24.68
N PRO A 14 5.43 11.38 24.61
CA PRO A 14 5.25 12.08 23.33
C PRO A 14 6.54 12.11 22.49
N LYS A 15 6.41 11.83 21.21
CA LYS A 15 7.50 11.73 20.24
C LYS A 15 7.15 12.44 18.95
N ASN A 16 8.17 12.86 18.21
CA ASN A 16 8.08 13.20 16.79
C ASN A 16 8.19 11.90 15.98
N ILE A 17 7.16 11.56 15.25
CA ILE A 17 7.07 10.29 14.51
C ILE A 17 6.95 10.59 13.02
N PHE A 18 7.82 9.97 12.24
CA PHE A 18 7.79 9.99 10.79
C PHE A 18 7.27 8.66 10.27
N ILE A 19 6.26 8.69 9.41
CA ILE A 19 5.71 7.48 8.77
C ILE A 19 5.90 7.60 7.27
N THR A 20 6.41 6.54 6.64
CA THR A 20 6.50 6.46 5.19
C THR A 20 6.11 5.07 4.69
N THR A 21 5.77 5.01 3.41
CA THR A 21 5.39 3.81 2.69
C THR A 21 6.04 3.77 1.30
N HIS A 22 5.78 2.75 0.49
CA HIS A 22 6.43 2.58 -0.82
C HIS A 22 5.99 3.61 -1.88
N VAL A 23 6.76 3.74 -2.97
CA VAL A 23 6.42 4.56 -4.14
C VAL A 23 5.10 4.11 -4.76
N LYS A 24 4.27 5.06 -5.22
CA LYS A 24 2.93 4.81 -5.74
C LYS A 24 2.08 4.01 -4.74
N PRO A 25 1.86 4.57 -3.54
CA PRO A 25 1.09 3.90 -2.50
C PRO A 25 -0.27 3.44 -3.00
N ASP A 26 -0.63 2.22 -2.66
CA ASP A 26 -1.97 1.68 -2.82
C ASP A 26 -2.80 1.85 -1.53
N ALA A 27 -3.92 1.15 -1.44
CA ALA A 27 -4.81 1.31 -0.29
C ALA A 27 -4.25 0.65 0.98
N ASP A 28 -3.41 -0.39 0.89
CA ASP A 28 -2.77 -0.98 2.06
C ASP A 28 -1.64 -0.07 2.58
N ALA A 29 -0.81 0.43 1.69
CA ALA A 29 0.25 1.37 1.99
C ALA A 29 -0.26 2.65 2.66
N LEU A 30 -1.29 3.28 2.08
CA LEU A 30 -1.86 4.52 2.64
C LEU A 30 -2.73 4.25 3.87
N GLY A 31 -3.54 3.18 3.84
CA GLY A 31 -4.42 2.78 4.94
C GLY A 31 -3.66 2.41 6.20
N SER A 32 -2.58 1.62 6.09
CA SER A 32 -1.70 1.30 7.21
C SER A 32 -1.02 2.56 7.78
N SER A 33 -0.55 3.46 6.88
CA SER A 33 0.11 4.70 7.28
C SER A 33 -0.84 5.64 8.02
N LEU A 34 -2.03 5.89 7.48
CA LEU A 34 -3.00 6.80 8.08
C LEU A 34 -3.70 6.17 9.29
N GLY A 35 -4.00 4.88 9.26
CA GLY A 35 -4.54 4.16 10.42
C GLY A 35 -3.59 4.22 11.62
N LEU A 36 -2.29 3.94 11.39
CA LEU A 36 -1.27 4.05 12.43
C LEU A 36 -1.08 5.51 12.88
N ALA A 37 -1.06 6.47 11.95
CA ALA A 37 -0.91 7.88 12.29
C ALA A 37 -2.04 8.38 13.20
N ASN A 38 -3.30 8.10 12.85
CA ASN A 38 -4.46 8.49 13.65
C ASN A 38 -4.42 7.86 15.05
N TYR A 39 -3.98 6.60 15.17
CA TYR A 39 -3.79 5.94 16.46
C TYR A 39 -2.70 6.64 17.29
N LEU A 40 -1.53 6.91 16.71
CA LEU A 40 -0.40 7.54 17.41
C LEU A 40 -0.69 8.99 17.81
N ILE A 41 -1.43 9.74 17.00
CA ILE A 41 -1.93 11.09 17.36
C ILE A 41 -2.83 11.03 18.60
N LYS A 42 -3.72 10.04 18.69
CA LYS A 42 -4.56 9.83 19.91
C LYS A 42 -3.75 9.50 21.16
N LYS A 43 -2.59 8.89 20.99
CA LYS A 43 -1.63 8.66 22.09
C LYS A 43 -0.82 9.91 22.46
N GLY A 44 -1.00 11.03 21.77
CA GLY A 44 -0.34 12.30 22.06
C GLY A 44 1.02 12.50 21.36
N HIS A 45 1.33 11.70 20.33
CA HIS A 45 2.51 11.89 19.51
C HIS A 45 2.27 12.95 18.41
N GLN A 46 3.35 13.58 17.94
CA GLN A 46 3.35 14.42 16.73
C GLN A 46 3.73 13.54 15.54
N VAL A 47 2.81 13.36 14.60
CA VAL A 47 2.99 12.41 13.49
C VAL A 47 2.97 13.15 12.16
N THR A 48 3.96 12.83 11.32
CA THR A 48 4.00 13.27 9.92
C THR A 48 4.02 12.05 9.01
N VAL A 49 3.04 11.96 8.11
CA VAL A 49 2.99 10.94 7.06
C VAL A 49 3.56 11.51 5.78
N VAL A 50 4.52 10.82 5.19
CA VAL A 50 5.20 11.23 3.95
C VAL A 50 5.15 10.09 2.94
N THR A 51 4.59 10.35 1.76
CA THR A 51 4.64 9.41 0.64
C THR A 51 5.80 9.77 -0.30
N PRO A 52 6.54 8.79 -0.86
CA PRO A 52 7.62 9.08 -1.79
C PRO A 52 7.15 9.72 -3.10
N THR A 53 5.90 9.45 -3.49
CA THR A 53 5.24 9.94 -4.71
C THR A 53 3.75 10.13 -4.49
N ASP A 54 3.06 10.70 -5.50
CA ASP A 54 1.60 10.73 -5.58
C ASP A 54 0.97 9.31 -5.54
N TYR A 55 -0.30 9.24 -5.21
CA TYR A 55 -1.12 8.03 -5.09
C TYR A 55 -2.51 8.22 -5.71
N PRO A 56 -3.31 7.13 -5.85
CA PRO A 56 -4.64 7.21 -6.45
C PRO A 56 -5.58 8.17 -5.73
N TYR A 57 -6.26 9.02 -6.52
CA TYR A 57 -7.20 10.02 -5.99
C TYR A 57 -8.36 9.43 -5.20
N PHE A 58 -8.77 8.21 -5.52
CA PHE A 58 -9.85 7.51 -4.81
C PHE A 58 -9.47 7.06 -3.40
N LEU A 59 -8.24 7.32 -2.93
CA LEU A 59 -7.79 7.08 -1.57
C LEU A 59 -7.81 8.34 -0.69
N THR A 60 -8.06 9.52 -1.27
CA THR A 60 -7.94 10.80 -0.56
C THR A 60 -9.02 11.06 0.50
N TRP A 61 -10.02 10.20 0.60
CA TRP A 61 -11.07 10.25 1.62
C TRP A 61 -10.60 9.78 3.01
N MET A 62 -9.49 9.06 3.10
CA MET A 62 -8.96 8.52 4.35
C MET A 62 -8.61 9.66 5.32
N LYS A 63 -8.97 9.49 6.59
CA LYS A 63 -8.75 10.49 7.62
C LYS A 63 -7.26 10.83 7.77
N GLY A 64 -6.94 12.13 7.74
CA GLY A 64 -5.57 12.64 7.83
C GLY A 64 -4.86 12.76 6.48
N ASN A 65 -5.53 12.39 5.37
CA ASN A 65 -4.96 12.49 4.03
C ASN A 65 -4.53 13.91 3.63
N ASP A 66 -5.24 14.92 4.09
CA ASP A 66 -4.98 16.33 3.82
C ASP A 66 -3.65 16.84 4.41
N ALA A 67 -3.09 16.12 5.38
CA ALA A 67 -1.80 16.42 6.02
C ALA A 67 -0.65 15.55 5.46
N VAL A 68 -0.89 14.66 4.50
CA VAL A 68 0.15 13.82 3.90
C VAL A 68 1.06 14.67 3.01
N LEU A 69 2.37 14.59 3.23
CA LEU A 69 3.37 15.24 2.39
C LEU A 69 3.80 14.32 1.25
N ASP A 70 3.83 14.84 0.03
CA ASP A 70 4.36 14.17 -1.15
C ASP A 70 5.82 14.59 -1.39
N PHE A 71 6.75 13.69 -1.12
CA PHE A 71 8.19 13.94 -1.23
C PHE A 71 8.65 14.25 -2.66
N SER A 72 7.89 13.86 -3.67
CA SER A 72 8.19 14.17 -5.08
C SER A 72 7.93 15.64 -5.43
N LYS A 73 7.12 16.33 -4.63
CA LYS A 73 6.82 17.76 -4.83
C LYS A 73 7.86 18.65 -4.14
N SER A 74 8.53 19.47 -4.90
CA SER A 74 9.59 20.38 -4.38
C SER A 74 9.12 21.29 -3.24
N SER A 75 7.84 21.69 -3.23
CA SER A 75 7.25 22.51 -2.17
C SER A 75 7.12 21.78 -0.82
N GLU A 76 6.93 20.47 -0.84
CA GLU A 76 6.70 19.64 0.35
C GLU A 76 7.97 18.91 0.80
N LYS A 77 8.92 18.71 -0.13
CA LYS A 77 10.16 17.94 0.11
C LYS A 77 11.02 18.51 1.24
N VAL A 78 11.17 19.82 1.31
CA VAL A 78 11.99 20.49 2.34
C VAL A 78 11.40 20.27 3.73
N GLU A 79 10.08 20.39 3.87
CA GLU A 79 9.39 20.12 5.12
C GLU A 79 9.53 18.64 5.49
N ALA A 80 9.28 17.72 4.56
CA ALA A 80 9.42 16.28 4.79
C ALA A 80 10.83 15.90 5.26
N GLN A 81 11.88 16.50 4.68
CA GLN A 81 13.26 16.30 5.12
C GLN A 81 13.51 16.82 6.54
N SER A 82 12.97 18.00 6.91
CA SER A 82 13.08 18.53 8.27
C SER A 82 12.38 17.61 9.27
N ARG A 83 11.15 17.15 8.97
CA ARG A 83 10.40 16.22 9.82
C ARG A 83 11.12 14.90 10.03
N LEU A 84 11.78 14.37 8.98
CA LEU A 84 12.58 13.15 9.10
C LEU A 84 13.81 13.35 9.98
N GLN A 85 14.50 14.50 9.86
CA GLN A 85 15.65 14.82 10.70
C GLN A 85 15.31 15.01 12.18
N GLU A 86 14.10 15.49 12.47
CA GLU A 86 13.58 15.73 13.82
C GLU A 86 12.89 14.52 14.44
N ALA A 87 12.73 13.43 13.67
CA ALA A 87 12.03 12.24 14.12
C ALA A 87 12.77 11.50 15.22
N ASP A 88 12.05 11.12 16.27
CA ASP A 88 12.50 10.16 17.29
C ASP A 88 12.27 8.71 16.83
N LEU A 89 11.14 8.47 16.12
CA LEU A 89 10.79 7.18 15.54
C LEU A 89 10.44 7.34 14.05
N ILE A 90 10.83 6.35 13.26
CA ILE A 90 10.46 6.23 11.85
C ILE A 90 9.72 4.92 11.66
N PHE A 91 8.50 4.98 11.12
CA PHE A 91 7.78 3.80 10.66
C PHE A 91 7.89 3.66 9.15
N CYS A 92 8.32 2.49 8.74
CA CYS A 92 8.43 2.05 7.36
C CYS A 92 7.35 1.00 7.11
N LEU A 93 6.30 1.36 6.35
CA LEU A 93 5.10 0.55 6.22
C LEU A 93 4.94 0.03 4.80
N ASP A 94 4.62 -1.26 4.70
CA ASP A 94 4.23 -1.91 3.45
C ASP A 94 5.34 -1.97 2.39
N PHE A 95 6.56 -2.14 2.84
CA PHE A 95 7.70 -2.45 1.98
C PHE A 95 8.80 -3.19 2.72
N SER A 96 9.46 -4.10 2.00
CA SER A 96 10.51 -4.97 2.56
C SER A 96 11.93 -4.43 2.35
N VAL A 97 12.14 -3.48 1.43
CA VAL A 97 13.48 -2.97 1.06
C VAL A 97 13.45 -1.46 0.85
N LEU A 98 14.52 -0.76 1.27
CA LEU A 98 14.60 0.71 1.21
C LEU A 98 14.60 1.27 -0.23
N SER A 99 14.94 0.48 -1.24
CA SER A 99 14.83 0.90 -2.63
C SER A 99 13.39 1.22 -3.08
N ARG A 100 12.38 0.71 -2.35
CA ARG A 100 10.95 0.96 -2.58
C ARG A 100 10.50 2.39 -2.24
N VAL A 101 11.33 3.16 -1.56
CA VAL A 101 11.02 4.55 -1.14
C VAL A 101 11.94 5.58 -1.80
N ASN A 102 12.62 5.23 -2.89
CA ASN A 102 13.51 6.12 -3.63
C ASN A 102 14.55 6.82 -2.72
N GLU A 103 14.73 8.13 -2.89
CA GLU A 103 15.67 8.96 -2.13
C GLU A 103 15.43 8.93 -0.60
N LEU A 104 14.18 8.75 -0.16
CA LEU A 104 13.87 8.62 1.28
C LEU A 104 14.61 7.44 1.92
N GLY A 105 14.88 6.36 1.19
CA GLY A 105 15.62 5.20 1.69
C GLY A 105 16.99 5.54 2.20
N GLU A 106 17.74 6.37 1.46
CA GLU A 106 19.07 6.82 1.90
C GLU A 106 19.02 7.79 3.09
N LEU A 107 17.94 8.59 3.19
CA LEU A 107 17.75 9.47 4.34
C LEU A 107 17.39 8.67 5.59
N ILE A 108 16.54 7.66 5.48
CA ILE A 108 16.18 6.74 6.57
C ILE A 108 17.42 5.99 7.04
N ARG A 109 18.24 5.44 6.12
CA ARG A 109 19.48 4.72 6.45
C ARG A 109 20.49 5.55 7.24
N LYS A 110 20.50 6.87 7.05
CA LYS A 110 21.39 7.82 7.75
C LYS A 110 20.76 8.40 9.02
N SER A 111 19.50 8.14 9.28
CA SER A 111 18.81 8.64 10.47
C SER A 111 19.36 7.97 11.74
N LYS A 112 19.23 8.68 12.87
CA LYS A 112 19.51 8.16 14.21
C LYS A 112 18.24 7.78 14.98
N ALA A 113 17.06 8.01 14.38
CA ALA A 113 15.78 7.65 14.94
C ALA A 113 15.67 6.12 15.07
N PHE A 114 14.85 5.66 15.99
CA PHE A 114 14.50 4.24 16.09
C PHE A 114 13.56 3.86 14.93
N VAL A 115 14.02 2.94 14.07
CA VAL A 115 13.31 2.55 12.85
C VAL A 115 12.47 1.30 13.10
N VAL A 116 11.19 1.38 12.81
CA VAL A 116 10.22 0.28 12.88
C VAL A 116 9.75 -0.06 11.47
N ASN A 117 9.93 -1.30 11.03
CA ASN A 117 9.34 -1.80 9.80
C ASN A 117 8.11 -2.67 10.12
N ILE A 118 6.96 -2.36 9.52
CA ILE A 118 5.75 -3.18 9.57
C ILE A 118 5.40 -3.56 8.13
N ASP A 119 5.45 -4.87 7.82
CA ASP A 119 5.37 -5.33 6.44
C ASP A 119 4.96 -6.80 6.33
N HIS A 120 4.30 -7.17 5.23
CA HIS A 120 3.91 -8.54 4.92
C HIS A 120 4.60 -9.12 3.68
N HIS A 121 5.45 -8.34 3.00
CA HIS A 121 6.17 -8.77 1.80
C HIS A 121 7.28 -9.78 2.12
N GLN A 122 7.70 -10.53 1.10
CA GLN A 122 8.81 -11.48 1.19
C GLN A 122 10.18 -10.78 1.15
N ASP A 123 11.22 -11.50 1.58
CA ASP A 123 12.62 -11.11 1.46
C ASP A 123 12.97 -9.73 2.06
N PRO A 124 12.71 -9.49 3.35
CA PRO A 124 12.96 -8.21 3.98
C PRO A 124 14.46 -7.91 4.14
N GLU A 125 14.86 -6.67 3.77
CA GLU A 125 16.17 -6.11 4.02
C GLU A 125 16.37 -5.83 5.54
N ASP A 126 17.58 -5.96 6.04
CA ASP A 126 17.92 -5.70 7.44
C ASP A 126 18.29 -4.23 7.65
N PHE A 127 17.29 -3.34 7.78
CA PHE A 127 17.49 -1.90 7.96
C PHE A 127 16.81 -1.32 9.21
N ALA A 128 15.92 -2.08 9.85
CA ALA A 128 15.09 -1.61 10.95
C ALA A 128 15.54 -2.15 12.32
N ASP A 129 15.43 -1.31 13.37
CA ASP A 129 15.71 -1.71 14.75
C ASP A 129 14.63 -2.67 15.28
N LEU A 130 13.39 -2.53 14.82
CA LEU A 130 12.28 -3.45 15.07
C LEU A 130 11.60 -3.81 13.76
N ARG A 131 11.46 -5.10 13.51
CA ARG A 131 10.66 -5.63 12.42
C ARG A 131 9.42 -6.33 12.95
N TYR A 132 8.26 -5.77 12.67
CA TYR A 132 6.95 -6.37 12.93
C TYR A 132 6.42 -6.94 11.60
N TRP A 133 6.76 -8.19 11.31
CA TRP A 133 6.68 -8.74 9.97
C TRP A 133 6.09 -10.15 9.95
N SER A 134 5.21 -10.41 8.96
CA SER A 134 4.67 -11.74 8.72
C SER A 134 4.14 -11.89 7.31
N THR A 135 4.66 -12.83 6.54
CA THR A 135 4.10 -13.24 5.24
C THR A 135 2.78 -14.01 5.33
N GLN A 136 2.30 -14.31 6.55
CA GLN A 136 1.00 -14.92 6.78
C GLN A 136 -0.11 -13.88 6.90
N ALA A 137 0.23 -12.63 7.16
CA ALA A 137 -0.72 -11.53 7.13
C ALA A 137 -1.12 -11.24 5.68
N ALA A 138 -2.38 -10.92 5.48
CA ALA A 138 -2.91 -10.62 4.16
C ALA A 138 -2.55 -9.19 3.70
N ALA A 139 -2.26 -8.31 4.65
CA ALA A 139 -2.04 -6.89 4.44
C ALA A 139 -1.21 -6.29 5.59
N THR A 140 -0.49 -5.21 5.34
CA THR A 140 0.18 -4.42 6.39
C THR A 140 -0.84 -3.79 7.35
N CYS A 141 -2.02 -3.43 6.86
CA CYS A 141 -3.15 -2.99 7.70
C CYS A 141 -3.57 -4.03 8.74
N GLU A 142 -3.55 -5.32 8.41
CA GLU A 142 -3.79 -6.40 9.38
C GLU A 142 -2.75 -6.38 10.49
N LEU A 143 -1.46 -6.20 10.14
CA LEU A 143 -0.37 -6.13 11.12
C LEU A 143 -0.45 -4.88 11.99
N VAL A 144 -0.84 -3.74 11.45
CA VAL A 144 -1.07 -2.51 12.24
C VAL A 144 -2.19 -2.72 13.26
N TYR A 145 -3.31 -3.35 12.86
CA TYR A 145 -4.37 -3.73 13.80
C TYR A 145 -3.84 -4.63 14.91
N GLN A 146 -3.12 -5.70 14.56
CA GLN A 146 -2.54 -6.63 15.53
C GLN A 146 -1.57 -5.94 16.49
N LEU A 147 -0.73 -5.03 15.99
CA LEU A 147 0.20 -4.24 16.80
C LEU A 147 -0.55 -3.38 17.84
N ILE A 148 -1.62 -2.69 17.43
CA ILE A 148 -2.43 -1.85 18.35
C ILE A 148 -3.05 -2.72 19.46
N VAL A 149 -3.58 -3.90 19.11
CA VAL A 149 -4.13 -4.87 20.08
C VAL A 149 -3.03 -5.40 21.01
N GLU A 150 -1.84 -5.75 20.50
CA GLU A 150 -0.71 -6.23 21.30
C GLU A 150 -0.16 -5.16 22.26
N LEU A 151 -0.31 -3.89 21.92
CA LEU A 151 -0.01 -2.76 22.80
C LEU A 151 -1.05 -2.56 23.90
N GLY A 152 -2.20 -3.23 23.83
CA GLY A 152 -3.32 -3.10 24.76
C GLY A 152 -4.21 -1.89 24.50
N ASP A 153 -4.13 -1.29 23.33
CA ASP A 153 -4.73 -0.01 22.96
C ASP A 153 -5.94 -0.16 22.00
N GLU A 154 -6.52 -1.35 21.90
CA GLU A 154 -7.66 -1.64 21.00
C GLU A 154 -8.84 -0.67 21.17
N SER A 155 -9.06 -0.16 22.40
CA SER A 155 -10.09 0.83 22.69
C SER A 155 -9.88 2.19 22.00
N LEU A 156 -8.67 2.48 21.52
CA LEU A 156 -8.34 3.69 20.76
C LEU A 156 -8.71 3.59 19.28
N ILE A 157 -8.98 2.38 18.78
CA ILE A 157 -9.45 2.18 17.41
C ILE A 157 -10.88 2.70 17.31
N ASP A 158 -11.04 3.84 16.64
CA ASP A 158 -12.34 4.41 16.27
C ASP A 158 -12.65 4.17 14.81
N LYS A 159 -13.77 4.73 14.35
CA LYS A 159 -14.23 4.63 12.97
C LYS A 159 -13.16 5.05 11.96
N ASP A 160 -12.49 6.17 12.18
CA ASP A 160 -11.51 6.74 11.25
C ASP A 160 -10.30 5.79 11.06
N ILE A 161 -9.79 5.22 12.16
CA ILE A 161 -8.71 4.22 12.13
C ILE A 161 -9.21 2.93 11.48
N ALA A 162 -10.39 2.47 11.87
CA ALA A 162 -10.98 1.23 11.37
C ALA A 162 -11.22 1.29 9.85
N GLU A 163 -11.70 2.40 9.31
CA GLU A 163 -11.93 2.58 7.87
C GLU A 163 -10.62 2.56 7.07
N CYS A 164 -9.55 3.19 7.57
CA CYS A 164 -8.23 3.14 6.94
C CYS A 164 -7.70 1.69 6.87
N LEU A 165 -7.73 0.97 7.99
CA LEU A 165 -7.23 -0.42 8.07
C LEU A 165 -8.10 -1.39 7.26
N TYR A 166 -9.43 -1.22 7.30
CA TYR A 166 -10.35 -2.02 6.49
C TYR A 166 -10.07 -1.88 4.99
N ALA A 167 -9.83 -0.65 4.52
CA ALA A 167 -9.58 -0.38 3.12
C ALA A 167 -8.36 -1.15 2.58
N GLY A 168 -7.24 -1.16 3.33
CA GLY A 168 -6.05 -1.92 2.94
C GLY A 168 -6.30 -3.42 2.95
N ILE A 169 -6.89 -3.98 4.01
CA ILE A 169 -7.21 -5.41 4.08
C ILE A 169 -8.15 -5.81 2.93
N MET A 170 -9.18 -5.02 2.64
CA MET A 170 -10.13 -5.30 1.56
C MET A 170 -9.44 -5.33 0.19
N THR A 171 -8.56 -4.39 -0.09
CA THR A 171 -7.89 -4.31 -1.40
C THR A 171 -6.87 -5.42 -1.61
N ASP A 172 -6.04 -5.71 -0.60
CA ASP A 172 -4.98 -6.73 -0.68
C ASP A 172 -5.51 -8.16 -0.69
N THR A 173 -6.72 -8.36 -0.18
CA THR A 173 -7.46 -9.62 -0.33
C THR A 173 -8.30 -9.68 -1.62
N GLY A 174 -8.21 -8.66 -2.48
CA GLY A 174 -9.00 -8.57 -3.72
C GLY A 174 -10.51 -8.56 -3.46
N GLY A 175 -10.95 -7.90 -2.40
CA GLY A 175 -12.34 -7.94 -1.92
C GLY A 175 -12.68 -9.31 -1.30
N PHE A 176 -11.75 -9.85 -0.51
CA PHE A 176 -11.89 -11.14 0.20
C PHE A 176 -11.98 -12.37 -0.72
N ARG A 177 -11.38 -12.31 -1.91
CA ARG A 177 -11.42 -13.40 -2.91
C ARG A 177 -10.08 -14.10 -3.09
N HIS A 178 -8.97 -13.51 -2.63
CA HIS A 178 -7.65 -14.08 -2.77
C HIS A 178 -7.39 -15.18 -1.72
N PRO A 179 -6.47 -16.15 -1.99
CA PRO A 179 -6.14 -17.24 -1.06
C PRO A 179 -5.58 -16.80 0.29
N ASN A 180 -5.02 -15.58 0.38
CA ASN A 180 -4.54 -14.97 1.62
C ASN A 180 -5.67 -14.50 2.54
N THR A 181 -6.95 -14.62 2.13
CA THR A 181 -8.13 -14.31 2.96
C THR A 181 -8.35 -15.42 3.98
N THR A 182 -7.63 -15.35 5.08
CA THR A 182 -7.67 -16.34 6.16
C THR A 182 -8.83 -16.11 7.12
N LYS A 183 -9.06 -17.07 8.04
CA LYS A 183 -9.99 -16.88 9.16
C LYS A 183 -9.61 -15.63 9.98
N ASN A 184 -8.31 -15.39 10.20
CA ASN A 184 -7.85 -14.25 10.99
C ASN A 184 -8.20 -12.92 10.31
N VAL A 185 -8.06 -12.82 9.00
CA VAL A 185 -8.52 -11.66 8.22
C VAL A 185 -10.00 -11.36 8.49
N HIS A 186 -10.87 -12.38 8.42
CA HIS A 186 -12.30 -12.18 8.68
C HIS A 186 -12.59 -11.77 10.13
N LEU A 187 -11.82 -12.27 11.11
CA LEU A 187 -11.96 -11.84 12.50
C LEU A 187 -11.55 -10.38 12.67
N VAL A 188 -10.40 -9.97 12.14
CA VAL A 188 -9.95 -8.57 12.18
C VAL A 188 -10.97 -7.66 11.49
N VAL A 189 -11.47 -8.07 10.31
CA VAL A 189 -12.51 -7.31 9.59
C VAL A 189 -13.78 -7.17 10.43
N ALA A 190 -14.24 -8.22 11.10
CA ALA A 190 -15.40 -8.16 11.98
C ALA A 190 -15.21 -7.13 13.10
N GLU A 191 -14.04 -7.12 13.75
CA GLU A 191 -13.71 -6.14 14.79
C GLU A 191 -13.67 -4.70 14.22
N LEU A 192 -13.12 -4.50 13.03
CA LEU A 192 -13.10 -3.17 12.39
C LEU A 192 -14.53 -2.68 12.05
N LEU A 193 -15.43 -3.58 11.65
CA LEU A 193 -16.85 -3.25 11.45
C LEU A 193 -17.53 -2.88 12.77
N ASP A 194 -17.24 -3.58 13.87
CA ASP A 194 -17.75 -3.26 15.21
C ASP A 194 -17.22 -1.92 15.71
N LYS A 195 -16.04 -1.47 15.27
CA LYS A 195 -15.48 -0.13 15.52
C LYS A 195 -16.12 0.95 14.61
N GLY A 196 -17.03 0.58 13.72
CA GLY A 196 -17.82 1.50 12.91
C GLY A 196 -17.34 1.72 11.47
N ALA A 197 -16.41 0.90 10.96
CA ALA A 197 -16.06 0.95 9.55
C ALA A 197 -17.28 0.64 8.66
N ASP A 198 -17.55 1.48 7.66
CA ASP A 198 -18.63 1.26 6.70
C ASP A 198 -18.09 0.56 5.44
N SER A 199 -18.21 -0.78 5.44
CA SER A 199 -17.71 -1.61 4.34
C SER A 199 -18.30 -1.26 2.98
N SER A 200 -19.58 -0.88 2.94
CA SER A 200 -20.25 -0.49 1.71
C SER A 200 -19.75 0.83 1.17
N GLN A 201 -19.62 1.83 2.06
CA GLN A 201 -19.08 3.14 1.70
C GLN A 201 -17.63 3.02 1.21
N ILE A 202 -16.78 2.26 1.92
CA ILE A 202 -15.38 2.06 1.54
C ILE A 202 -15.27 1.37 0.18
N ALA A 203 -16.07 0.31 -0.06
CA ALA A 203 -16.08 -0.37 -1.35
C ALA A 203 -16.51 0.57 -2.49
N ASN A 204 -17.55 1.39 -2.28
CA ASN A 204 -17.99 2.38 -3.26
C ASN A 204 -16.91 3.42 -3.56
N LEU A 205 -16.21 3.93 -2.54
CA LEU A 205 -15.16 4.92 -2.71
C LEU A 205 -13.95 4.38 -3.49
N ILE A 206 -13.61 3.10 -3.32
CA ILE A 206 -12.44 2.48 -3.96
C ILE A 206 -12.78 1.90 -5.34
N TYR A 207 -13.89 1.17 -5.46
CA TYR A 207 -14.20 0.43 -6.69
C TYR A 207 -15.20 1.11 -7.60
N ASP A 208 -16.12 1.92 -7.07
CA ASP A 208 -17.25 2.48 -7.82
C ASP A 208 -17.18 4.00 -8.04
N SER A 209 -16.06 4.65 -7.63
CA SER A 209 -15.79 6.08 -7.85
C SER A 209 -15.04 6.36 -9.16
N ASN A 210 -15.36 5.61 -10.22
CA ASN A 210 -14.65 5.72 -11.48
C ASN A 210 -14.99 7.00 -12.25
N SER A 211 -13.97 7.71 -12.73
CA SER A 211 -14.17 8.79 -13.70
C SER A 211 -14.63 8.23 -15.05
N VAL A 212 -15.37 9.05 -15.83
CA VAL A 212 -15.76 8.69 -17.20
C VAL A 212 -14.52 8.38 -18.05
N ASN A 213 -13.42 9.09 -17.86
CA ASN A 213 -12.17 8.87 -18.58
C ASN A 213 -11.55 7.52 -18.24
N ARG A 214 -11.57 7.11 -16.98
CA ARG A 214 -11.11 5.77 -16.53
C ARG A 214 -11.93 4.66 -17.18
N LEU A 215 -13.26 4.76 -17.17
CA LEU A 215 -14.12 3.75 -17.81
C LEU A 215 -13.91 3.67 -19.32
N LYS A 216 -13.76 4.82 -20.00
CA LYS A 216 -13.41 4.84 -21.43
C LYS A 216 -12.03 4.24 -21.70
N PHE A 217 -11.06 4.50 -20.82
CA PHE A 217 -9.71 3.93 -20.92
C PHE A 217 -9.76 2.40 -20.73
N ILE A 218 -10.45 1.89 -19.72
CA ILE A 218 -10.59 0.44 -19.48
C ILE A 218 -11.28 -0.23 -20.69
N GLY A 219 -12.38 0.33 -21.20
CA GLY A 219 -13.06 -0.18 -22.38
C GLY A 219 -12.15 -0.21 -23.62
N PHE A 220 -11.35 0.84 -23.82
CA PHE A 220 -10.34 0.86 -24.90
C PHE A 220 -9.25 -0.18 -24.67
N ALA A 221 -8.72 -0.30 -23.45
CA ALA A 221 -7.68 -1.26 -23.15
C ALA A 221 -8.15 -2.70 -23.44
N ILE A 222 -9.34 -3.07 -22.99
CA ILE A 222 -9.92 -4.40 -23.21
C ILE A 222 -10.12 -4.66 -24.71
N THR A 223 -10.66 -3.69 -25.46
CA THR A 223 -11.04 -3.90 -26.87
C THR A 223 -9.88 -3.75 -27.85
N ARG A 224 -8.80 -3.04 -27.49
CA ARG A 224 -7.74 -2.64 -28.42
C ARG A 224 -6.31 -2.97 -27.97
N ARG A 225 -6.11 -3.31 -26.71
CA ARG A 225 -4.79 -3.54 -26.11
C ARG A 225 -4.61 -4.89 -25.43
N LEU A 226 -5.71 -5.62 -25.23
CA LEU A 226 -5.67 -6.98 -24.73
C LEU A 226 -5.18 -7.93 -25.82
N VAL A 227 -4.15 -8.70 -25.49
CA VAL A 227 -3.64 -9.80 -26.31
C VAL A 227 -3.80 -11.09 -25.53
N VAL A 228 -4.41 -12.09 -26.15
CA VAL A 228 -4.62 -13.42 -25.57
C VAL A 228 -3.75 -14.44 -26.32
N ARG A 229 -3.01 -15.22 -25.59
CA ARG A 229 -2.15 -16.32 -26.07
C ARG A 229 -2.59 -17.62 -25.40
N GLU A 230 -3.63 -18.21 -25.96
CA GLU A 230 -4.23 -19.47 -25.45
C GLU A 230 -3.20 -20.63 -25.45
N ASP A 231 -2.31 -20.65 -26.45
CA ASP A 231 -1.25 -21.64 -26.60
C ASP A 231 -0.28 -21.72 -25.40
N ILE A 232 -0.14 -20.63 -24.66
CA ILE A 232 0.70 -20.54 -23.44
C ILE A 232 -0.08 -20.08 -22.20
N HIS A 233 -1.40 -20.17 -22.23
CA HIS A 233 -2.28 -19.78 -21.11
C HIS A 233 -2.00 -18.38 -20.55
N THR A 234 -1.68 -17.41 -21.42
CA THR A 234 -1.24 -16.06 -21.03
C THR A 234 -2.07 -14.99 -21.73
N ALA A 235 -2.43 -13.95 -20.99
CA ALA A 235 -3.03 -12.75 -21.56
C ALA A 235 -2.33 -11.49 -21.04
N TYR A 236 -2.22 -10.45 -21.88
CA TYR A 236 -1.53 -9.25 -21.46
C TYR A 236 -2.06 -7.99 -22.13
N PHE A 237 -1.80 -6.86 -21.49
CA PHE A 237 -2.03 -5.52 -22.04
C PHE A 237 -0.71 -4.83 -22.37
N VAL A 238 -0.70 -4.04 -23.45
CA VAL A 238 0.38 -3.12 -23.78
C VAL A 238 -0.20 -1.71 -23.88
N ILE A 239 0.10 -0.87 -22.91
CA ILE A 239 -0.43 0.49 -22.80
C ILE A 239 0.70 1.49 -23.03
N SER A 240 0.56 2.30 -24.10
CA SER A 240 1.53 3.35 -24.42
C SER A 240 1.24 4.65 -23.65
N LYS A 241 2.25 5.53 -23.54
CA LYS A 241 2.06 6.92 -23.05
C LYS A 241 0.98 7.67 -23.83
N LYS A 242 0.89 7.42 -25.16
CA LYS A 242 -0.15 8.03 -26.01
C LYS A 242 -1.55 7.59 -25.59
N ASP A 243 -1.71 6.31 -25.23
CA ASP A 243 -2.98 5.79 -24.73
C ASP A 243 -3.37 6.46 -23.42
N LEU A 244 -2.45 6.52 -22.46
CA LEU A 244 -2.67 7.19 -21.16
C LEU A 244 -3.06 8.67 -21.36
N LYS A 245 -2.28 9.40 -22.17
CA LYS A 245 -2.54 10.82 -22.46
C LYS A 245 -3.89 11.04 -23.16
N LYS A 246 -4.24 10.18 -24.13
CA LYS A 246 -5.50 10.27 -24.87
C LYS A 246 -6.72 10.23 -23.95
N TYR A 247 -6.68 9.42 -22.90
CA TYR A 247 -7.77 9.26 -21.94
C TYR A 247 -7.58 10.10 -20.67
N GLN A 248 -6.56 11.00 -20.65
CA GLN A 248 -6.24 11.83 -19.47
C GLN A 248 -6.12 10.97 -18.20
N SER A 249 -5.46 9.81 -18.35
CA SER A 249 -5.32 8.84 -17.27
C SER A 249 -4.52 9.43 -16.10
N GLN A 250 -5.02 9.23 -14.90
CA GLN A 250 -4.42 9.66 -13.64
C GLN A 250 -3.76 8.47 -12.92
N THR A 251 -2.99 8.76 -11.87
CA THR A 251 -2.46 7.71 -10.98
C THR A 251 -3.61 6.89 -10.39
N GLY A 252 -3.52 5.56 -10.49
CA GLY A 252 -4.58 4.64 -10.08
C GLY A 252 -5.46 4.14 -11.23
N ASP A 253 -5.59 4.85 -12.37
CA ASP A 253 -6.52 4.46 -13.44
C ASP A 253 -6.18 3.10 -14.10
N THR A 254 -4.93 2.66 -14.01
CA THR A 254 -4.50 1.33 -14.51
C THR A 254 -4.63 0.22 -13.46
N GLU A 255 -5.01 0.54 -12.21
CA GLU A 255 -5.20 -0.48 -11.19
C GLU A 255 -6.36 -1.42 -11.53
N GLY A 256 -6.14 -2.69 -11.24
CA GLY A 256 -7.10 -3.73 -11.55
C GLY A 256 -7.14 -4.16 -13.03
N LEU A 257 -6.52 -3.41 -13.97
CA LEU A 257 -6.59 -3.73 -15.39
C LEU A 257 -6.02 -5.12 -15.70
N VAL A 258 -4.90 -5.50 -15.08
CA VAL A 258 -4.30 -6.84 -15.25
C VAL A 258 -5.22 -7.97 -14.80
N ASN A 259 -6.13 -7.71 -13.85
CA ASN A 259 -7.06 -8.72 -13.35
C ASN A 259 -8.14 -9.07 -14.39
N TYR A 260 -8.50 -8.14 -15.30
CA TYR A 260 -9.38 -8.48 -16.43
C TYR A 260 -8.73 -9.51 -17.35
N ALA A 261 -7.42 -9.42 -17.61
CA ALA A 261 -6.72 -10.42 -18.39
C ALA A 261 -6.67 -11.78 -17.67
N LEU A 262 -6.40 -11.77 -16.35
CA LEU A 262 -6.35 -13.00 -15.55
C LEU A 262 -7.72 -13.66 -15.37
N SER A 263 -8.81 -12.89 -15.48
CA SER A 263 -10.19 -13.43 -15.33
C SER A 263 -10.70 -14.22 -16.54
N LEU A 264 -9.95 -14.23 -17.65
CA LEU A 264 -10.30 -15.03 -18.82
C LEU A 264 -10.17 -16.52 -18.54
N ASP A 265 -11.14 -17.29 -19.00
CA ASP A 265 -11.10 -18.75 -18.87
C ASP A 265 -9.85 -19.32 -19.54
N GLY A 266 -9.21 -20.31 -18.90
CA GLY A 266 -7.98 -20.95 -19.37
C GLY A 266 -6.71 -20.11 -19.23
N ILE A 267 -6.75 -18.85 -18.76
CA ILE A 267 -5.56 -18.02 -18.54
C ILE A 267 -4.99 -18.24 -17.14
N LYS A 268 -3.69 -18.50 -17.07
CA LYS A 268 -2.94 -18.75 -15.83
C LYS A 268 -1.97 -17.62 -15.49
N LEU A 269 -1.52 -16.85 -16.48
CA LEU A 269 -0.60 -15.73 -16.33
C LEU A 269 -1.18 -14.48 -17.01
N ALA A 270 -1.16 -13.38 -16.30
CA ALA A 270 -1.50 -12.08 -16.87
C ALA A 270 -0.39 -11.06 -16.63
N ALA A 271 -0.20 -10.16 -17.62
CA ALA A 271 0.74 -9.07 -17.53
C ALA A 271 0.14 -7.74 -18.02
N LEU A 272 0.55 -6.65 -17.41
CA LEU A 272 0.29 -5.29 -17.88
C LEU A 272 1.62 -4.59 -18.10
N PHE A 273 1.92 -4.26 -19.34
CA PHE A 273 3.05 -3.42 -19.73
C PHE A 273 2.55 -2.00 -19.91
N SER A 274 3.03 -1.07 -19.10
CA SER A 274 2.62 0.34 -19.17
C SER A 274 3.84 1.24 -19.33
N GLU A 275 3.91 1.93 -20.47
CA GLU A 275 4.96 2.90 -20.75
C GLU A 275 4.87 4.10 -19.81
N ARG A 276 5.99 4.48 -19.18
CA ARG A 276 6.14 5.61 -18.27
C ARG A 276 7.23 6.56 -18.77
N GLU A 277 7.43 7.72 -18.09
CA GLU A 277 8.47 8.67 -18.48
C GLU A 277 9.89 8.07 -18.36
N ASP A 278 10.11 7.26 -17.35
CA ASP A 278 11.38 6.68 -16.94
C ASP A 278 11.56 5.21 -17.37
N GLY A 279 10.57 4.61 -18.05
CA GLY A 279 10.67 3.21 -18.49
C GLY A 279 9.34 2.53 -18.76
N ILE A 280 9.31 1.23 -18.59
CA ILE A 280 8.10 0.41 -18.72
C ILE A 280 7.79 -0.23 -17.37
N LYS A 281 6.69 0.16 -16.75
CA LYS A 281 6.18 -0.54 -15.58
C LYS A 281 5.50 -1.84 -16.02
N ILE A 282 5.90 -2.96 -15.40
CA ILE A 282 5.29 -4.25 -15.64
C ILE A 282 4.60 -4.73 -14.38
N SER A 283 3.34 -5.14 -14.50
CA SER A 283 2.60 -5.79 -13.43
C SER A 283 2.24 -7.21 -13.84
N PHE A 284 2.67 -8.19 -13.06
CA PHE A 284 2.34 -9.59 -13.28
C PHE A 284 1.29 -10.06 -12.26
N ARG A 285 0.42 -10.96 -12.71
CA ARG A 285 -0.52 -11.72 -11.85
C ARG A 285 -0.59 -13.14 -12.37
N SER A 286 -0.74 -14.10 -11.46
CA SER A 286 -0.95 -15.50 -11.81
C SER A 286 -2.05 -16.12 -10.96
N SER A 287 -2.77 -17.07 -11.57
CA SER A 287 -3.63 -17.99 -10.85
C SER A 287 -2.84 -19.27 -10.61
N SER A 288 -2.50 -19.61 -9.37
CA SER A 288 -1.85 -20.87 -9.01
C SER A 288 -0.32 -20.98 -9.17
N ASP A 289 0.18 -22.01 -9.82
CA ASP A 289 1.55 -22.56 -9.70
C ASP A 289 2.69 -21.76 -10.36
N VAL A 290 2.39 -20.62 -11.00
CA VAL A 290 3.41 -19.80 -11.64
C VAL A 290 3.93 -18.76 -10.65
N ALA A 291 5.16 -18.93 -10.17
CA ALA A 291 5.82 -18.01 -9.25
C ALA A 291 6.28 -16.72 -9.98
N VAL A 292 5.32 -15.82 -10.31
CA VAL A 292 5.60 -14.59 -11.08
C VAL A 292 6.51 -13.61 -10.36
N ASN A 293 6.56 -13.62 -9.04
CA ASN A 293 7.51 -12.85 -8.25
C ASN A 293 8.96 -13.27 -8.53
N LYS A 294 9.24 -14.57 -8.55
CA LYS A 294 10.56 -15.11 -8.89
C LYS A 294 10.93 -14.83 -10.35
N PHE A 295 9.95 -14.97 -11.26
CA PHE A 295 10.12 -14.63 -12.65
C PHE A 295 10.47 -13.14 -12.83
N ALA A 296 9.71 -12.25 -12.19
CA ALA A 296 9.95 -10.82 -12.25
C ALA A 296 11.36 -10.48 -11.71
N ALA A 297 11.73 -10.98 -10.54
CA ALA A 297 13.04 -10.75 -9.93
C ALA A 297 14.23 -11.28 -10.78
N SER A 298 14.01 -12.33 -11.58
CA SER A 298 15.08 -12.94 -12.38
C SER A 298 15.31 -12.23 -13.71
N TYR A 299 14.31 -11.56 -14.28
CA TYR A 299 14.35 -11.03 -15.64
C TYR A 299 14.05 -9.53 -15.76
N PHE A 300 13.54 -8.89 -14.70
CA PHE A 300 13.18 -7.47 -14.71
C PHE A 300 13.67 -6.80 -13.42
N ASN A 301 14.21 -5.60 -13.57
CA ASN A 301 14.72 -4.79 -12.45
C ASN A 301 13.64 -3.87 -11.91
#